data_f75b70ac2c82f3f793930e24ada042ff
#
_entry.id   f75b70ac2c82f3f793930e24ada042ff
#
_cell.length_a   1.000
_cell.length_b   1.000
_cell.length_c   1.000
_cell.angle_alpha   90.00
_cell.angle_beta   90.00
_cell.angle_gamma   90.00
#
_symmetry.space_group_name_H-M   'P 1'
#
loop_
_entity.id
_entity.type
_entity.pdbx_description
1 polymer ?
#
loop_
_entity_poly.entity_id
_entity_poly.type
_entity_poly.pdbx_seq_one_letter_code
_entity_poly.pdbx_strand_id
1 'polypeptide(L)'
;MNIWRGKNLAAIEYKLVSIQTGSFPPGDVARVADIINGSFPPSDVKAVINDGEFQLHLNQLDVVRFKAALLDGTNGSEGFAKAVFDAVDSIGSYGLKGSKRMFVGYNAERKVRSRKVKEKSRSKHYYANDNDFSRKNNPLPEDSVNKIVCADSLDYLKTLPDNCIDIIITSPPYNFGLDYENHNDTSHWDQYYDMLFKIFKECIRVLKYGGRFVVNVQPLYSDYIPTHHIISSFFIQQKMIWKGEIIWEKNNYNCKYCSWGSWKSPASPYLKYTWEFVEVFCKGNLKKPGSKENIDINEEEFKQWVVAKWSIAPERNMKEYGHPAMFPEQLVERVLKLFSYKNDVVLDPFNGAGTTTVVAKRLHRRYLGIDISREYCDTALKRLEAETEQLRLF
;
A
#
# COMPACT_ATOMS: atom_id res chain seq x y z
N MET A 1 37.76 -7.06 37.52
CA MET A 1 38.10 -5.67 37.14
C MET A 1 37.00 -5.17 36.19
N ASN A 2 35.99 -4.52 36.73
CA ASN A 2 34.80 -4.10 36.04
C ASN A 2 35.05 -2.81 35.25
N ILE A 3 34.94 -2.88 33.94
CA ILE A 3 34.90 -1.65 33.10
C ILE A 3 33.48 -1.45 32.63
N TRP A 4 32.68 -0.80 33.48
CA TRP A 4 31.46 -0.12 33.05
C TRP A 4 31.86 1.17 32.34
N ARG A 5 31.97 1.15 31.00
CA ARG A 5 32.04 2.38 30.21
C ARG A 5 30.64 2.96 30.14
N GLY A 6 30.52 4.19 30.68
CA GLY A 6 29.30 4.95 30.76
C GLY A 6 28.55 5.00 29.41
N LYS A 7 27.25 4.73 29.47
CA LYS A 7 26.33 5.09 28.39
C LYS A 7 26.36 6.62 28.29
N ASN A 8 26.87 7.16 27.20
CA ASN A 8 26.56 8.53 26.80
C ASN A 8 25.02 8.63 26.68
N LEU A 9 24.40 9.29 27.67
CA LEU A 9 23.01 9.70 27.58
C LEU A 9 22.93 10.61 26.34
N ALA A 10 22.24 10.14 25.30
CA ALA A 10 21.95 10.99 24.16
C ALA A 10 21.24 12.25 24.64
N ALA A 11 21.69 13.42 24.19
CA ALA A 11 21.03 14.67 24.52
C ALA A 11 19.53 14.57 24.16
N ILE A 12 18.67 14.98 25.11
CA ILE A 12 17.21 14.93 24.90
C ILE A 12 16.89 15.93 23.80
N GLU A 13 16.23 15.45 22.74
CA GLU A 13 15.71 16.30 21.68
C GLU A 13 14.42 16.97 22.14
N TYR A 14 14.28 18.27 21.93
CA TYR A 14 13.07 19.04 22.23
C TYR A 14 12.55 19.73 20.98
N LYS A 15 11.22 19.84 20.87
CA LYS A 15 10.54 20.79 20.01
C LYS A 15 10.50 22.12 20.74
N LEU A 16 11.07 23.16 20.19
CA LEU A 16 11.02 24.51 20.75
C LEU A 16 9.77 25.24 20.27
N VAL A 17 9.07 25.88 21.21
CA VAL A 17 7.95 26.77 20.96
C VAL A 17 8.22 28.08 21.68
N SER A 18 8.12 29.20 20.96
CA SER A 18 8.36 30.52 21.51
C SER A 18 7.08 31.33 21.53
N ILE A 19 6.83 32.03 22.65
CA ILE A 19 5.69 32.92 22.86
C ILE A 19 6.23 34.28 23.28
N GLN A 20 5.86 35.35 22.59
CA GLN A 20 6.22 36.71 22.95
C GLN A 20 5.47 37.14 24.20
N THR A 21 6.16 37.65 25.21
CA THR A 21 5.58 37.93 26.52
C THR A 21 5.15 39.40 26.71
N GLY A 22 5.47 40.28 25.77
CA GLY A 22 5.26 41.71 25.92
C GLY A 22 3.82 42.20 26.15
N SER A 23 2.84 41.37 25.85
CA SER A 23 1.42 41.67 26.08
C SER A 23 0.85 41.06 27.40
N PHE A 24 1.70 40.41 28.19
CA PHE A 24 1.28 39.72 29.42
C PHE A 24 1.99 40.24 30.67
N PRO A 25 1.36 40.25 31.83
CA PRO A 25 2.02 40.62 33.07
C PRO A 25 3.23 39.74 33.38
N PRO A 26 4.42 40.29 33.68
CA PRO A 26 5.62 39.48 33.93
C PRO A 26 5.44 38.44 35.05
N GLY A 27 4.63 38.74 36.06
CA GLY A 27 4.30 37.81 37.14
C GLY A 27 3.53 36.59 36.69
N ASP A 28 2.61 36.73 35.74
CA ASP A 28 1.85 35.61 35.16
C ASP A 28 2.75 34.69 34.35
N VAL A 29 3.67 35.28 33.58
CA VAL A 29 4.63 34.53 32.75
C VAL A 29 5.57 33.72 33.65
N ALA A 30 6.13 34.35 34.71
CA ALA A 30 7.00 33.68 35.68
C ALA A 30 6.26 32.54 36.40
N ARG A 31 5.03 32.80 36.86
CA ARG A 31 4.19 31.79 37.53
C ARG A 31 3.93 30.58 36.68
N VAL A 32 3.59 30.76 35.40
CA VAL A 32 3.39 29.65 34.44
C VAL A 32 4.67 28.85 34.26
N ALA A 33 5.82 29.50 34.13
CA ALA A 33 7.12 28.83 34.05
C ALA A 33 7.41 27.96 35.28
N ASP A 34 7.17 28.51 36.48
CA ASP A 34 7.39 27.81 37.74
C ASP A 34 6.48 26.59 37.89
N ILE A 35 5.21 26.71 37.51
CA ILE A 35 4.26 25.58 37.52
C ILE A 35 4.75 24.48 36.56
N ILE A 36 5.15 24.82 35.37
CA ILE A 36 5.65 23.84 34.40
C ILE A 36 6.89 23.12 34.93
N ASN A 37 7.88 23.88 35.38
CA ASN A 37 9.15 23.33 35.82
C ASN A 37 9.04 22.57 37.15
N GLY A 38 8.06 22.92 38.02
CA GLY A 38 7.80 22.25 39.26
C GLY A 38 6.92 21.00 39.14
N SER A 39 6.01 20.96 38.16
CA SER A 39 5.00 19.88 38.05
C SER A 39 5.36 18.79 37.07
N PHE A 40 6.31 19.03 36.17
CA PHE A 40 6.67 18.11 35.08
C PHE A 40 8.18 17.84 35.06
N PRO A 41 8.59 16.58 34.71
CA PRO A 41 10.00 16.27 34.52
C PRO A 41 10.64 17.12 33.40
N PRO A 42 11.84 17.69 33.61
CA PRO A 42 12.54 18.43 32.57
C PRO A 42 12.77 17.62 31.29
N SER A 43 12.85 16.29 31.39
CA SER A 43 12.93 15.37 30.23
C SER A 43 11.66 15.37 29.38
N ASP A 44 10.54 15.76 29.90
CA ASP A 44 9.25 15.77 29.22
C ASP A 44 8.94 17.17 28.67
N VAL A 45 8.99 18.18 29.53
CA VAL A 45 8.78 19.58 29.19
C VAL A 45 9.55 20.47 30.16
N LYS A 46 10.06 21.59 29.65
CA LYS A 46 10.63 22.66 30.48
C LYS A 46 10.31 24.02 29.86
N ALA A 47 10.14 25.02 30.76
CA ALA A 47 9.93 26.41 30.39
C ALA A 47 11.19 27.23 30.69
N VAL A 48 11.54 28.15 29.78
CA VAL A 48 12.65 29.08 29.96
C VAL A 48 12.17 30.48 29.55
N ILE A 49 12.53 31.52 30.30
CA ILE A 49 12.21 32.88 29.95
C ILE A 49 13.53 33.58 29.60
N ASN A 50 13.62 34.13 28.38
CA ASN A 50 14.78 34.86 27.87
C ASN A 50 14.29 36.14 27.18
N ASP A 51 14.84 37.30 27.56
CA ASP A 51 14.72 38.60 26.86
C ASP A 51 13.34 38.91 26.25
N GLY A 52 12.25 38.73 27.04
CA GLY A 52 10.90 39.01 26.57
C GLY A 52 10.24 37.90 25.80
N GLU A 53 10.86 36.72 25.72
CA GLU A 53 10.35 35.51 25.08
C GLU A 53 10.21 34.40 26.11
N PHE A 54 9.06 33.71 26.10
CA PHE A 54 8.84 32.46 26.84
C PHE A 54 9.06 31.30 25.89
N GLN A 55 10.01 30.44 26.20
CA GLN A 55 10.38 29.26 25.42
C GLN A 55 9.93 27.99 26.11
N LEU A 56 9.09 27.21 25.43
CA LEU A 56 8.66 25.89 25.88
C LEU A 56 9.41 24.81 25.11
N HIS A 57 10.17 23.99 25.81
CA HIS A 57 10.90 22.87 25.28
C HIS A 57 10.11 21.59 25.48
N LEU A 58 9.52 21.04 24.43
CA LEU A 58 8.61 19.89 24.45
C LEU A 58 9.28 18.64 23.90
N ASN A 59 9.32 17.57 24.67
CA ASN A 59 9.65 16.22 24.21
C ASN A 59 8.40 15.34 24.18
N GLN A 60 7.74 15.18 25.33
CA GLN A 60 6.47 14.46 25.48
C GLN A 60 5.63 15.15 26.57
N LEU A 61 4.31 15.10 26.45
CA LEU A 61 3.42 15.79 27.40
C LEU A 61 2.07 15.11 27.50
N ASP A 62 1.63 14.82 28.73
CA ASP A 62 0.24 14.56 29.03
C ASP A 62 -0.52 15.89 29.00
N VAL A 63 -1.16 16.19 27.88
CA VAL A 63 -1.81 17.49 27.64
C VAL A 63 -2.97 17.75 28.59
N VAL A 64 -3.70 16.71 29.00
CA VAL A 64 -4.83 16.84 29.94
C VAL A 64 -4.30 17.24 31.30
N ARG A 65 -3.31 16.52 31.82
CA ARG A 65 -2.66 16.84 33.10
C ARG A 65 -1.97 18.21 33.06
N PHE A 66 -1.39 18.57 31.91
CA PHE A 66 -0.71 19.86 31.73
C PHE A 66 -1.70 21.03 31.84
N LYS A 67 -2.82 20.96 31.14
CA LYS A 67 -3.87 21.98 31.21
C LYS A 67 -4.45 22.10 32.59
N ALA A 68 -4.74 20.98 33.26
CA ALA A 68 -5.22 20.97 34.63
C ALA A 68 -4.25 21.64 35.61
N ALA A 69 -2.95 21.28 35.56
CA ALA A 69 -1.94 21.86 36.44
C ALA A 69 -1.79 23.38 36.28
N LEU A 70 -1.86 23.89 35.06
CA LEU A 70 -1.79 25.31 34.79
C LEU A 70 -3.05 26.06 35.23
N LEU A 71 -4.24 25.53 35.04
CA LEU A 71 -5.50 26.13 35.49
C LEU A 71 -5.58 26.19 37.04
N ASP A 72 -5.20 25.11 37.70
CA ASP A 72 -5.17 25.05 39.17
C ASP A 72 -4.12 26.06 39.73
N GLY A 73 -2.94 26.08 39.14
CA GLY A 73 -1.86 26.95 39.61
C GLY A 73 -2.06 28.44 39.34
N THR A 74 -2.90 28.79 38.35
CA THR A 74 -3.21 30.19 37.99
C THR A 74 -4.56 30.67 38.60
N ASN A 75 -5.19 29.91 39.50
CA ASN A 75 -6.50 30.18 40.06
C ASN A 75 -7.60 30.47 39.03
N GLY A 76 -7.54 29.77 37.89
CA GLY A 76 -8.51 29.92 36.78
C GLY A 76 -8.25 31.16 35.91
N SER A 77 -7.17 31.92 36.10
CA SER A 77 -6.81 33.02 35.20
C SER A 77 -6.32 32.44 33.87
N GLU A 78 -7.10 32.61 32.80
CA GLU A 78 -6.76 32.08 31.47
C GLU A 78 -5.65 32.87 30.78
N GLY A 79 -5.33 34.06 31.15
CA GLY A 79 -4.35 34.99 30.56
C GLY A 79 -3.20 34.33 29.75
N PHE A 80 -2.01 34.30 30.33
CA PHE A 80 -0.85 33.70 29.67
C PHE A 80 -0.94 32.17 29.55
N ALA A 81 -1.62 31.48 30.49
CA ALA A 81 -1.82 30.03 30.43
C ALA A 81 -2.56 29.61 29.16
N LYS A 82 -3.55 30.41 28.70
CA LYS A 82 -4.27 30.15 27.44
C LYS A 82 -3.35 30.25 26.20
N ALA A 83 -2.50 31.28 26.16
CA ALA A 83 -1.53 31.41 25.09
C ALA A 83 -0.59 30.19 24.99
N VAL A 84 -0.20 29.62 26.15
CA VAL A 84 0.61 28.40 26.20
C VAL A 84 -0.21 27.18 25.73
N PHE A 85 -1.51 27.08 26.06
CA PHE A 85 -2.37 26.01 25.56
C PHE A 85 -2.53 26.05 24.05
N ASP A 86 -2.84 27.23 23.51
CA ASP A 86 -3.02 27.42 22.07
C ASP A 86 -1.73 27.09 21.31
N ALA A 87 -0.58 27.50 21.84
CA ALA A 87 0.72 27.17 21.30
C ALA A 87 0.97 25.66 21.29
N VAL A 88 0.68 24.93 22.35
CA VAL A 88 0.83 23.48 22.44
C VAL A 88 -0.15 22.75 21.51
N ASP A 89 -1.40 23.22 21.42
CA ASP A 89 -2.41 22.62 20.58
C ASP A 89 -2.15 22.85 19.07
N SER A 90 -1.51 23.96 18.70
CA SER A 90 -1.15 24.28 17.33
C SER A 90 -0.05 23.39 16.75
N ILE A 91 0.71 22.66 17.59
CA ILE A 91 1.85 21.88 17.16
C ILE A 91 1.42 20.48 16.76
N GLY A 92 1.86 20.03 15.59
CA GLY A 92 1.74 18.63 15.17
C GLY A 92 2.48 17.68 16.12
N SER A 93 1.86 16.56 16.48
CA SER A 93 2.49 15.49 17.26
C SER A 93 2.81 14.27 16.41
N TYR A 94 3.85 13.53 16.84
CA TYR A 94 4.23 12.26 16.22
C TYR A 94 3.41 11.07 16.71
N GLY A 95 2.43 11.28 17.60
CA GLY A 95 1.57 10.24 18.14
C GLY A 95 1.53 10.23 19.67
N LEU A 96 1.03 9.14 20.24
CA LEU A 96 0.86 8.96 21.68
C LEU A 96 1.80 7.86 22.21
N LYS A 97 2.35 8.07 23.41
CA LYS A 97 3.03 7.05 24.22
C LYS A 97 2.33 6.97 25.57
N GLY A 98 1.42 6.01 25.73
CA GLY A 98 0.45 6.04 26.83
C GLY A 98 -0.47 7.24 26.72
N SER A 99 -0.62 8.04 27.79
CA SER A 99 -1.39 9.28 27.80
C SER A 99 -0.62 10.49 27.24
N LYS A 100 0.70 10.36 26.97
CA LYS A 100 1.55 11.48 26.57
C LYS A 100 1.60 11.69 25.06
N ARG A 101 1.34 12.92 24.60
CA ARG A 101 1.64 13.37 23.23
C ARG A 101 3.14 13.51 23.04
N MET A 102 3.63 13.04 21.90
CA MET A 102 5.04 13.07 21.52
C MET A 102 5.28 14.22 20.56
N PHE A 103 6.20 15.15 20.88
CA PHE A 103 6.51 16.35 20.05
C PHE A 103 7.79 16.23 19.28
N VAL A 104 8.61 15.23 19.55
CA VAL A 104 9.82 14.89 18.80
C VAL A 104 9.74 13.48 18.27
N GLY A 105 10.29 13.27 17.07
CA GLY A 105 10.27 11.95 16.45
C GLY A 105 11.19 10.99 17.20
N TYR A 106 10.64 9.92 17.78
CA TYR A 106 11.40 8.84 18.44
C TYR A 106 12.26 8.00 17.49
N ASN A 107 12.50 8.46 16.30
CA ASN A 107 13.42 7.80 15.37
C ASN A 107 14.86 7.70 15.91
N ALA A 108 15.21 8.41 16.98
CA ALA A 108 16.53 8.31 17.60
C ALA A 108 16.73 6.98 18.34
N GLU A 109 15.71 6.47 19.05
CA GLU A 109 15.80 5.18 19.77
C GLU A 109 15.77 3.96 18.83
N ARG A 110 15.12 4.10 17.64
CA ARG A 110 15.04 3.07 16.60
C ARG A 110 16.12 3.21 15.52
N LYS A 111 16.95 4.25 15.56
CA LYS A 111 18.05 4.40 14.61
C LYS A 111 19.10 3.34 14.87
N VAL A 112 19.08 2.30 14.05
CA VAL A 112 20.20 1.35 14.01
C VAL A 112 21.48 2.13 13.75
N ARG A 113 22.43 2.10 14.68
CA ARG A 113 23.72 2.79 14.56
C ARG A 113 24.35 2.43 13.22
N SER A 114 24.73 3.46 12.44
CA SER A 114 25.28 3.31 11.09
C SER A 114 24.32 2.60 10.10
N ARG A 115 23.01 2.83 10.21
CA ARG A 115 21.97 2.21 9.37
C ARG A 115 22.31 2.26 7.88
N LYS A 116 22.68 3.43 7.36
CA LYS A 116 23.04 3.60 5.93
C LYS A 116 24.22 2.70 5.50
N VAL A 117 25.23 2.54 6.35
CA VAL A 117 26.38 1.67 6.07
C VAL A 117 25.96 0.20 6.08
N LYS A 118 25.14 -0.20 7.06
CA LYS A 118 24.60 -1.56 7.16
C LYS A 118 23.64 -1.88 6.02
N GLU A 119 22.81 -0.92 5.61
CA GLU A 119 21.93 -1.07 4.44
C GLU A 119 22.74 -1.22 3.15
N LYS A 120 23.76 -0.39 2.95
CA LYS A 120 24.65 -0.51 1.79
C LYS A 120 25.41 -1.84 1.77
N SER A 121 25.83 -2.34 2.92
CA SER A 121 26.48 -3.66 3.02
C SER A 121 25.51 -4.79 2.70
N ARG A 122 24.30 -4.76 3.27
CA ARG A 122 23.25 -5.78 3.02
C ARG A 122 22.72 -5.74 1.60
N SER A 123 22.63 -4.55 1.00
CA SER A 123 22.14 -4.39 -0.38
C SER A 123 23.00 -5.13 -1.41
N LYS A 124 24.27 -5.41 -1.11
CA LYS A 124 25.15 -6.23 -1.97
C LYS A 124 24.65 -7.67 -2.11
N HIS A 125 23.95 -8.18 -1.09
CA HIS A 125 23.41 -9.55 -1.04
C HIS A 125 21.90 -9.59 -1.24
N TYR A 126 21.33 -8.50 -1.76
CA TYR A 126 19.91 -8.47 -2.02
C TYR A 126 19.55 -9.38 -3.20
N TYR A 127 18.57 -10.24 -3.04
CA TYR A 127 18.22 -11.32 -3.97
C TYR A 127 17.94 -10.86 -5.41
N ALA A 128 17.48 -9.60 -5.60
CA ALA A 128 17.15 -9.06 -6.90
C ALA A 128 18.31 -8.30 -7.59
N ASN A 129 19.53 -8.27 -7.00
CA ASN A 129 20.66 -7.59 -7.61
C ASN A 129 21.24 -8.36 -8.80
N ASP A 130 21.18 -9.70 -8.75
CA ASP A 130 21.74 -10.59 -9.77
C ASP A 130 20.72 -10.86 -10.89
N ASN A 131 19.93 -9.83 -11.27
CA ASN A 131 19.04 -9.95 -12.40
C ASN A 131 19.77 -9.59 -13.70
N ASP A 132 19.38 -10.24 -14.77
CA ASP A 132 19.84 -10.04 -16.14
C ASP A 132 18.83 -9.29 -17.02
N PHE A 133 17.86 -8.60 -16.39
CA PHE A 133 16.81 -7.90 -17.09
C PHE A 133 17.36 -6.81 -18.02
N SER A 134 17.02 -6.90 -19.31
CA SER A 134 17.31 -5.84 -20.26
C SER A 134 16.66 -4.52 -19.81
N ARG A 135 17.41 -3.44 -19.92
CA ARG A 135 16.92 -2.08 -19.67
C ARG A 135 16.32 -1.40 -20.89
N LYS A 136 16.43 -2.03 -22.06
CA LYS A 136 15.88 -1.52 -23.31
C LYS A 136 14.38 -1.82 -23.36
N ASN A 137 13.56 -0.77 -23.27
CA ASN A 137 12.12 -0.88 -23.42
C ASN A 137 11.73 -0.73 -24.89
N ASN A 138 10.74 -1.48 -25.33
CA ASN A 138 10.17 -1.47 -26.65
C ASN A 138 8.71 -0.95 -26.61
N PRO A 139 8.16 -0.43 -27.69
CA PRO A 139 6.73 -0.17 -27.81
C PRO A 139 5.96 -1.49 -27.94
N LEU A 140 4.71 -1.49 -27.49
CA LEU A 140 3.77 -2.55 -27.85
C LEU A 140 3.43 -2.41 -29.34
N PRO A 141 3.39 -3.49 -30.15
CA PRO A 141 2.94 -3.45 -31.55
C PRO A 141 1.55 -2.80 -31.66
N GLU A 142 1.36 -1.95 -32.65
CA GLU A 142 0.14 -1.16 -32.84
C GLU A 142 -1.12 -2.04 -33.02
N ASP A 143 -0.98 -3.21 -33.63
CA ASP A 143 -2.04 -4.20 -33.80
C ASP A 143 -2.49 -4.85 -32.49
N SER A 144 -1.69 -4.74 -31.44
CA SER A 144 -1.97 -5.25 -30.09
C SER A 144 -2.44 -4.15 -29.12
N VAL A 145 -2.34 -2.87 -29.51
CA VAL A 145 -2.78 -1.75 -28.66
C VAL A 145 -4.30 -1.64 -28.60
N ASN A 146 -4.85 -1.54 -27.38
CA ASN A 146 -6.30 -1.42 -27.13
C ASN A 146 -7.10 -2.60 -27.71
N LYS A 147 -6.59 -3.81 -27.51
CA LYS A 147 -7.20 -5.05 -28.02
C LYS A 147 -7.62 -5.98 -26.89
N ILE A 148 -8.70 -6.72 -27.18
CA ILE A 148 -9.04 -7.96 -26.49
C ILE A 148 -8.74 -9.10 -27.48
N VAL A 149 -7.94 -10.05 -27.06
CA VAL A 149 -7.48 -11.16 -27.88
C VAL A 149 -8.02 -12.46 -27.31
N CYS A 150 -8.76 -13.20 -28.13
CA CYS A 150 -9.24 -14.52 -27.77
C CYS A 150 -8.22 -15.58 -28.20
N ALA A 151 -7.31 -15.93 -27.29
CA ALA A 151 -6.22 -16.87 -27.54
C ALA A 151 -5.68 -17.46 -26.23
N ASP A 152 -4.87 -18.51 -26.33
CA ASP A 152 -4.03 -18.96 -25.23
C ASP A 152 -3.01 -17.86 -24.89
N SER A 153 -2.95 -17.49 -23.61
CA SER A 153 -2.12 -16.38 -23.13
C SER A 153 -0.63 -16.66 -23.30
N LEU A 154 -0.19 -17.90 -23.08
CA LEU A 154 1.21 -18.27 -23.24
C LEU A 154 1.65 -18.13 -24.69
N ASP A 155 0.82 -18.58 -25.62
CA ASP A 155 1.15 -18.54 -27.05
C ASP A 155 1.10 -17.12 -27.60
N TYR A 156 0.11 -16.32 -27.21
CA TYR A 156 0.04 -14.93 -27.65
C TYR A 156 1.18 -14.09 -27.08
N LEU A 157 1.50 -14.22 -25.79
CA LEU A 157 2.58 -13.48 -25.16
C LEU A 157 3.93 -13.72 -25.85
N LYS A 158 4.22 -14.94 -26.33
CA LYS A 158 5.44 -15.27 -27.09
C LYS A 158 5.59 -14.47 -28.38
N THR A 159 4.51 -13.96 -28.96
CA THR A 159 4.55 -13.12 -30.19
C THR A 159 4.95 -11.68 -29.89
N LEU A 160 4.85 -11.25 -28.63
CA LEU A 160 5.15 -9.87 -28.23
C LEU A 160 6.65 -9.64 -28.00
N PRO A 161 7.16 -8.44 -28.29
CA PRO A 161 8.54 -8.09 -27.99
C PRO A 161 8.79 -8.00 -26.47
N ASP A 162 10.04 -8.17 -26.09
CA ASP A 162 10.48 -7.96 -24.71
C ASP A 162 10.21 -6.52 -24.25
N ASN A 163 9.91 -6.33 -22.99
CA ASN A 163 9.84 -5.01 -22.36
C ASN A 163 8.89 -4.02 -23.05
N CYS A 164 7.67 -4.44 -23.42
CA CYS A 164 6.69 -3.60 -24.13
C CYS A 164 5.47 -3.20 -23.24
N ILE A 165 5.28 -3.82 -22.08
CA ILE A 165 4.15 -3.60 -21.16
C ILE A 165 4.60 -2.80 -19.94
N ASP A 166 3.82 -1.80 -19.50
CA ASP A 166 4.15 -0.93 -18.38
C ASP A 166 3.68 -1.47 -17.02
N ILE A 167 2.51 -2.10 -17.01
CA ILE A 167 1.91 -2.71 -15.83
C ILE A 167 1.09 -3.94 -16.22
N ILE A 168 1.18 -4.98 -15.40
CA ILE A 168 0.34 -6.17 -15.47
C ILE A 168 -0.55 -6.18 -14.24
N ILE A 169 -1.86 -6.37 -14.42
CA ILE A 169 -2.83 -6.54 -13.34
C ILE A 169 -3.66 -7.75 -13.68
N THR A 170 -3.67 -8.74 -12.81
CA THR A 170 -4.38 -9.99 -13.09
C THR A 170 -4.80 -10.72 -11.83
N SER A 171 -5.79 -11.60 -11.98
CA SER A 171 -6.17 -12.64 -11.03
C SER A 171 -6.21 -13.95 -11.79
N PRO A 172 -5.27 -14.87 -11.55
CA PRO A 172 -5.26 -16.16 -12.26
C PRO A 172 -6.46 -17.02 -11.84
N PRO A 173 -6.88 -18.00 -12.65
CA PRO A 173 -7.88 -19.00 -12.24
C PRO A 173 -7.47 -19.66 -10.93
N TYR A 174 -8.42 -19.91 -10.02
CA TYR A 174 -8.10 -20.32 -8.64
C TYR A 174 -7.89 -21.82 -8.44
N ASN A 175 -8.15 -22.64 -9.45
CA ASN A 175 -7.96 -24.10 -9.42
C ASN A 175 -8.71 -24.83 -8.27
N PHE A 176 -9.95 -24.45 -7.99
CA PHE A 176 -10.77 -25.13 -6.99
C PHE A 176 -12.18 -25.45 -7.45
N GLY A 177 -12.36 -25.72 -8.74
CA GLY A 177 -13.60 -26.23 -9.33
C GLY A 177 -14.64 -25.16 -9.60
N LEU A 178 -14.24 -23.94 -9.91
CA LEU A 178 -15.15 -22.96 -10.48
C LEU A 178 -15.47 -23.31 -11.93
N ASP A 179 -16.73 -23.13 -12.31
CA ASP A 179 -17.19 -23.34 -13.68
C ASP A 179 -16.67 -22.22 -14.61
N TYR A 180 -15.49 -22.43 -15.16
CA TYR A 180 -14.98 -21.61 -16.28
C TYR A 180 -15.29 -22.33 -17.60
N GLU A 181 -15.73 -21.60 -18.60
CA GLU A 181 -16.27 -22.16 -19.85
C GLU A 181 -15.34 -23.17 -20.56
N ASN A 182 -14.03 -22.89 -20.62
CA ASN A 182 -13.07 -23.69 -21.37
C ASN A 182 -11.83 -24.10 -20.52
N HIS A 183 -11.92 -24.05 -19.21
CA HIS A 183 -10.81 -24.40 -18.33
C HIS A 183 -11.24 -25.39 -17.26
N ASN A 184 -10.48 -26.50 -17.15
CA ASN A 184 -10.65 -27.44 -16.07
C ASN A 184 -9.97 -26.91 -14.80
N ASP A 185 -10.73 -26.31 -13.89
CA ASP A 185 -10.25 -25.73 -12.64
C ASP A 185 -10.06 -26.79 -11.52
N THR A 186 -9.81 -28.05 -11.91
CA THR A 186 -9.55 -29.16 -10.98
C THR A 186 -8.24 -29.88 -11.26
N SER A 187 -7.28 -29.21 -11.89
CA SER A 187 -5.96 -29.78 -12.19
C SER A 187 -5.18 -30.07 -10.91
N HIS A 188 -4.30 -31.06 -10.95
CA HIS A 188 -3.32 -31.23 -9.88
C HIS A 188 -2.51 -29.96 -9.68
N TRP A 189 -2.26 -29.57 -8.44
CA TRP A 189 -1.57 -28.30 -8.10
C TRP A 189 -0.23 -28.13 -8.79
N ASP A 190 0.56 -29.18 -8.97
CA ASP A 190 1.83 -29.11 -9.68
C ASP A 190 1.65 -28.71 -11.16
N GLN A 191 0.62 -29.27 -11.82
CA GLN A 191 0.30 -28.95 -13.23
C GLN A 191 -0.22 -27.53 -13.35
N TYR A 192 -1.06 -27.11 -12.41
CA TYR A 192 -1.59 -25.75 -12.34
C TYR A 192 -0.45 -24.73 -12.20
N TYR A 193 0.45 -24.91 -11.23
CA TYR A 193 1.58 -23.99 -11.06
C TYR A 193 2.57 -24.04 -12.22
N ASP A 194 2.80 -25.21 -12.82
CA ASP A 194 3.67 -25.30 -14.02
C ASP A 194 3.11 -24.46 -15.19
N MET A 195 1.82 -24.55 -15.46
CA MET A 195 1.14 -23.75 -16.49
C MET A 195 1.17 -22.26 -16.12
N LEU A 196 0.75 -21.90 -14.92
CA LEU A 196 0.68 -20.53 -14.45
C LEU A 196 2.05 -19.84 -14.50
N PHE A 197 3.10 -20.53 -14.05
CA PHE A 197 4.44 -19.97 -14.02
C PHE A 197 5.08 -19.85 -15.40
N LYS A 198 4.70 -20.68 -16.39
CA LYS A 198 5.07 -20.46 -17.79
C LYS A 198 4.49 -19.15 -18.32
N ILE A 199 3.21 -18.89 -18.07
CA ILE A 199 2.56 -17.63 -18.45
C ILE A 199 3.22 -16.45 -17.72
N PHE A 200 3.44 -16.55 -16.40
CA PHE A 200 4.06 -15.48 -15.63
C PHE A 200 5.52 -15.19 -16.06
N LYS A 201 6.28 -16.18 -16.50
CA LYS A 201 7.62 -15.95 -17.09
C LYS A 201 7.54 -15.10 -18.35
N GLU A 202 6.60 -15.40 -19.24
CA GLU A 202 6.38 -14.58 -20.44
C GLU A 202 5.88 -13.17 -20.08
N CYS A 203 4.98 -13.05 -19.08
CA CYS A 203 4.56 -11.78 -18.54
C CYS A 203 5.74 -10.96 -18.01
N ILE A 204 6.66 -11.57 -17.26
CA ILE A 204 7.89 -10.92 -16.79
C ILE A 204 8.77 -10.51 -17.97
N ARG A 205 8.89 -11.34 -19.03
CA ARG A 205 9.67 -11.02 -20.24
C ARG A 205 9.14 -9.76 -20.90
N VAL A 206 7.84 -9.70 -21.18
CA VAL A 206 7.20 -8.55 -21.86
C VAL A 206 7.07 -7.32 -20.97
N LEU A 207 7.15 -7.44 -19.64
CA LEU A 207 7.09 -6.31 -18.72
C LEU A 207 8.34 -5.43 -18.84
N LYS A 208 8.19 -4.12 -18.99
CA LYS A 208 9.28 -3.14 -19.09
C LYS A 208 10.15 -3.11 -17.84
N TYR A 209 11.42 -2.75 -18.01
CA TYR A 209 12.28 -2.43 -16.87
C TYR A 209 11.71 -1.25 -16.07
N GLY A 210 11.50 -1.44 -14.78
CA GLY A 210 10.76 -0.50 -13.94
C GLY A 210 9.24 -0.68 -13.98
N GLY A 211 8.71 -1.64 -14.74
CA GLY A 211 7.29 -1.99 -14.78
C GLY A 211 6.79 -2.65 -13.50
N ARG A 212 5.48 -2.78 -13.38
CA ARG A 212 4.79 -3.38 -12.22
C ARG A 212 4.05 -4.64 -12.63
N PHE A 213 4.15 -5.67 -11.79
CA PHE A 213 3.31 -6.85 -11.86
C PHE A 213 2.45 -6.90 -10.61
N VAL A 214 1.15 -6.84 -10.78
CA VAL A 214 0.17 -6.88 -9.70
C VAL A 214 -0.68 -8.13 -9.88
N VAL A 215 -0.69 -9.00 -8.90
CA VAL A 215 -1.48 -10.22 -8.91
C VAL A 215 -2.40 -10.28 -7.69
N ASN A 216 -3.69 -10.45 -7.94
CA ASN A 216 -4.70 -10.66 -6.90
C ASN A 216 -4.86 -12.15 -6.67
N VAL A 217 -4.73 -12.59 -5.43
CA VAL A 217 -4.73 -14.00 -5.05
C VAL A 217 -5.54 -14.22 -3.79
N GLN A 218 -6.46 -15.17 -3.84
CA GLN A 218 -7.17 -15.65 -2.67
C GLN A 218 -6.37 -16.79 -2.02
N PRO A 219 -6.17 -16.79 -0.70
CA PRO A 219 -5.64 -17.98 -0.02
C PRO A 219 -6.68 -19.10 -0.06
N LEU A 220 -6.28 -20.25 -0.57
CA LEU A 220 -7.15 -21.43 -0.60
C LEU A 220 -6.97 -22.24 0.68
N TYR A 221 -8.00 -22.30 1.48
CA TYR A 221 -8.00 -23.03 2.75
C TYR A 221 -8.63 -24.43 2.63
N SER A 222 -9.41 -24.72 1.58
CA SER A 222 -9.99 -26.05 1.36
C SER A 222 -8.93 -27.12 1.16
N ASP A 223 -7.86 -26.81 0.44
CA ASP A 223 -6.73 -27.69 0.17
C ASP A 223 -5.50 -27.37 1.02
N TYR A 224 -5.60 -26.38 1.89
CA TYR A 224 -4.51 -25.91 2.75
C TYR A 224 -3.25 -25.47 1.98
N ILE A 225 -3.42 -25.04 0.72
CA ILE A 225 -2.33 -24.55 -0.14
C ILE A 225 -2.18 -23.05 0.00
N PRO A 226 -1.03 -22.54 0.48
CA PRO A 226 -0.80 -21.10 0.63
C PRO A 226 -0.40 -20.46 -0.71
N THR A 227 -1.37 -20.35 -1.64
CA THR A 227 -1.17 -19.93 -3.03
C THR A 227 -0.41 -18.61 -3.15
N HIS A 228 -0.75 -17.61 -2.32
CA HIS A 228 -0.07 -16.32 -2.30
C HIS A 228 1.42 -16.43 -1.95
N HIS A 229 1.80 -17.32 -1.03
CA HIS A 229 3.22 -17.55 -0.70
C HIS A 229 3.97 -18.24 -1.83
N ILE A 230 3.34 -19.21 -2.50
CA ILE A 230 3.95 -19.93 -3.62
C ILE A 230 4.18 -18.98 -4.79
N ILE A 231 3.19 -18.15 -5.13
CA ILE A 231 3.29 -17.13 -6.18
C ILE A 231 4.36 -16.09 -5.82
N SER A 232 4.37 -15.57 -4.60
CA SER A 232 5.41 -14.62 -4.16
C SER A 232 6.81 -15.23 -4.20
N SER A 233 6.96 -16.50 -3.79
CA SER A 233 8.23 -17.22 -3.89
C SER A 233 8.71 -17.34 -5.33
N PHE A 234 7.81 -17.65 -6.26
CA PHE A 234 8.12 -17.70 -7.68
C PHE A 234 8.68 -16.34 -8.18
N PHE A 235 7.99 -15.22 -7.93
CA PHE A 235 8.46 -13.90 -8.36
C PHE A 235 9.84 -13.53 -7.74
N ILE A 236 10.07 -13.87 -6.49
CA ILE A 236 11.36 -13.67 -5.82
C ILE A 236 12.46 -14.49 -6.51
N GLN A 237 12.19 -15.76 -6.86
CA GLN A 237 13.12 -16.60 -7.61
C GLN A 237 13.40 -16.05 -9.01
N GLN A 238 12.41 -15.42 -9.67
CA GLN A 238 12.59 -14.72 -10.93
C GLN A 238 13.27 -13.33 -10.76
N LYS A 239 13.84 -13.01 -9.60
CA LYS A 239 14.54 -11.75 -9.30
C LYS A 239 13.65 -10.50 -9.40
N MET A 240 12.34 -10.66 -9.39
CA MET A 240 11.41 -9.53 -9.27
C MET A 240 11.48 -8.93 -7.87
N ILE A 241 11.45 -7.61 -7.77
CA ILE A 241 11.50 -6.91 -6.50
C ILE A 241 10.10 -6.92 -5.89
N TRP A 242 9.91 -7.59 -4.75
CA TRP A 242 8.66 -7.47 -3.99
C TRP A 242 8.52 -6.05 -3.43
N LYS A 243 7.52 -5.32 -3.91
CA LYS A 243 7.25 -3.94 -3.50
C LYS A 243 6.38 -3.88 -2.25
N GLY A 244 5.50 -4.83 -2.10
CA GLY A 244 4.58 -4.91 -0.98
C GLY A 244 3.35 -5.73 -1.32
N GLU A 245 2.51 -5.88 -0.33
CA GLU A 245 1.25 -6.61 -0.35
C GLU A 245 0.14 -5.70 0.16
N ILE A 246 -1.00 -5.72 -0.48
CA ILE A 246 -2.21 -5.01 -0.07
C ILE A 246 -3.25 -6.05 0.32
N ILE A 247 -3.84 -5.91 1.49
CA ILE A 247 -4.98 -6.73 1.92
C ILE A 247 -6.26 -6.09 1.37
N TRP A 248 -6.91 -6.76 0.44
CA TRP A 248 -8.24 -6.39 0.00
C TRP A 248 -9.29 -7.06 0.88
N GLU A 249 -9.84 -6.32 1.84
CA GLU A 249 -10.92 -6.76 2.72
C GLU A 249 -12.27 -6.62 2.02
N LYS A 250 -12.97 -7.75 1.86
CA LYS A 250 -14.20 -7.85 1.07
C LYS A 250 -15.45 -7.35 1.80
N ASN A 251 -15.38 -7.03 3.10
CA ASN A 251 -16.54 -6.66 3.94
C ASN A 251 -17.68 -7.70 3.94
N ASN A 252 -17.35 -8.95 3.64
CA ASN A 252 -18.31 -10.04 3.53
C ASN A 252 -18.07 -11.09 4.62
N TYR A 253 -18.51 -10.78 5.85
CA TYR A 253 -18.35 -11.67 7.01
C TYR A 253 -19.30 -12.88 6.97
N ASN A 254 -20.33 -12.85 6.12
CA ASN A 254 -21.34 -13.91 5.99
C ASN A 254 -21.13 -14.75 4.73
N CYS A 255 -19.89 -14.98 4.32
CA CYS A 255 -19.58 -15.78 3.16
C CYS A 255 -20.19 -17.19 3.27
N LYS A 256 -21.05 -17.55 2.33
CA LYS A 256 -21.72 -18.87 2.29
C LYS A 256 -20.75 -20.06 2.18
N TYR A 257 -19.55 -19.80 1.63
CA TYR A 257 -18.52 -20.84 1.42
C TYR A 257 -17.63 -21.08 2.63
N CYS A 258 -17.82 -20.34 3.73
CA CYS A 258 -17.03 -20.52 4.94
C CYS A 258 -17.80 -21.34 5.96
N SER A 259 -17.58 -22.64 6.00
CA SER A 259 -18.00 -23.48 7.14
C SER A 259 -17.19 -23.09 8.40
N TRP A 260 -17.67 -23.51 9.57
CA TRP A 260 -16.97 -23.23 10.83
C TRP A 260 -15.92 -24.30 11.19
N GLY A 261 -15.92 -25.44 10.48
CA GLY A 261 -15.20 -26.62 10.90
C GLY A 261 -15.78 -27.17 12.20
N SER A 262 -14.95 -27.54 13.16
CA SER A 262 -15.42 -27.96 14.48
C SER A 262 -15.91 -26.72 15.28
N TRP A 263 -17.24 -26.65 15.46
CA TRP A 263 -17.86 -25.55 16.21
C TRP A 263 -17.47 -25.61 17.68
N LYS A 264 -16.95 -24.48 18.20
CA LYS A 264 -16.52 -24.31 19.62
C LYS A 264 -15.55 -25.40 20.10
N SER A 265 -14.76 -25.98 19.21
CA SER A 265 -13.79 -27.02 19.54
C SER A 265 -12.45 -26.73 18.88
N PRO A 266 -11.31 -26.93 19.56
CA PRO A 266 -9.99 -26.79 18.95
C PRO A 266 -9.61 -27.95 18.02
N ALA A 267 -10.49 -28.95 17.82
CA ALA A 267 -10.19 -30.15 17.04
C ALA A 267 -9.86 -29.82 15.58
N SER A 268 -10.68 -28.97 14.92
CA SER A 268 -10.46 -28.58 13.52
C SER A 268 -11.28 -27.33 13.15
N PRO A 269 -11.00 -26.15 13.75
CA PRO A 269 -11.68 -24.91 13.37
C PRO A 269 -11.16 -24.44 12.00
N TYR A 270 -12.06 -23.95 11.14
CA TYR A 270 -11.64 -23.31 9.87
C TYR A 270 -11.41 -21.82 10.06
N LEU A 271 -10.28 -21.35 9.52
CA LEU A 271 -10.00 -19.91 9.46
C LEU A 271 -10.75 -19.30 8.29
N LYS A 272 -11.54 -18.26 8.54
CA LYS A 272 -12.31 -17.57 7.52
C LYS A 272 -11.48 -16.43 6.91
N TYR A 273 -11.16 -16.54 5.64
CA TYR A 273 -10.52 -15.50 4.89
C TYR A 273 -11.58 -14.56 4.29
N THR A 274 -11.73 -13.37 4.87
CA THR A 274 -12.64 -12.33 4.36
C THR A 274 -11.90 -11.32 3.48
N TRP A 275 -10.67 -11.66 3.07
CA TRP A 275 -9.79 -10.83 2.26
C TRP A 275 -9.05 -11.64 1.20
N GLU A 276 -8.51 -10.91 0.23
CA GLU A 276 -7.54 -11.42 -0.73
C GLU A 276 -6.24 -10.62 -0.65
N PHE A 277 -5.18 -11.16 -1.23
CA PHE A 277 -3.87 -10.54 -1.30
C PHE A 277 -3.65 -9.94 -2.68
N VAL A 278 -3.35 -8.65 -2.74
CA VAL A 278 -2.89 -7.97 -3.95
C VAL A 278 -1.40 -7.78 -3.84
N GLU A 279 -0.65 -8.70 -4.45
CA GLU A 279 0.80 -8.72 -4.42
C GLU A 279 1.37 -7.79 -5.50
N VAL A 280 2.34 -6.96 -5.14
CA VAL A 280 2.94 -5.99 -6.05
C VAL A 280 4.43 -6.23 -6.21
N PHE A 281 4.86 -6.48 -7.45
CA PHE A 281 6.26 -6.70 -7.82
C PHE A 281 6.75 -5.66 -8.82
N CYS A 282 8.07 -5.42 -8.83
CA CYS A 282 8.72 -4.52 -9.77
C CYS A 282 9.82 -5.25 -10.53
N LYS A 283 9.92 -5.03 -11.83
CA LYS A 283 11.01 -5.56 -12.65
C LYS A 283 12.23 -4.64 -12.59
N GLY A 284 13.29 -5.09 -11.97
CA GLY A 284 14.62 -4.48 -11.98
C GLY A 284 14.78 -3.15 -11.23
N ASN A 285 13.73 -2.35 -11.02
CA ASN A 285 13.79 -1.08 -10.32
C ASN A 285 12.52 -0.78 -9.53
N LEU A 286 12.68 -0.32 -8.28
CA LEU A 286 11.56 0.17 -7.47
C LEU A 286 10.95 1.48 -8.01
N LYS A 287 11.75 2.32 -8.68
CA LYS A 287 11.28 3.55 -9.28
C LYS A 287 10.75 3.29 -10.69
N LYS A 288 9.48 3.61 -10.93
CA LYS A 288 8.88 3.56 -12.27
C LYS A 288 9.23 4.85 -13.02
N PRO A 289 9.78 4.78 -14.25
CA PRO A 289 9.91 5.95 -15.10
C PRO A 289 8.55 6.44 -15.59
N GLY A 290 8.39 7.75 -15.79
CA GLY A 290 7.17 8.36 -16.31
C GLY A 290 7.18 9.88 -16.17
N SER A 291 6.30 10.57 -16.91
CA SER A 291 6.14 12.02 -16.85
C SER A 291 5.20 12.44 -15.72
N LYS A 292 5.51 13.55 -15.05
CA LYS A 292 4.66 14.13 -14.01
C LYS A 292 3.30 14.58 -14.55
N GLU A 293 3.21 14.96 -15.81
CA GLU A 293 1.99 15.40 -16.50
C GLU A 293 0.96 14.27 -16.63
N ASN A 294 1.43 13.03 -16.61
CA ASN A 294 0.62 11.83 -16.70
C ASN A 294 0.20 11.26 -15.34
N ILE A 295 0.44 12.01 -14.24
CA ILE A 295 -0.04 11.65 -12.91
C ILE A 295 -1.52 12.06 -12.80
N ASP A 296 -2.38 11.14 -12.37
CA ASP A 296 -3.81 11.36 -12.19
C ASP A 296 -4.34 10.97 -10.80
N ILE A 297 -3.44 10.74 -9.86
CA ILE A 297 -3.80 10.54 -8.45
C ILE A 297 -3.68 11.86 -7.70
N ASN A 298 -4.71 12.24 -6.95
CA ASN A 298 -4.68 13.41 -6.09
C ASN A 298 -4.10 13.11 -4.70
N GLU A 299 -3.91 14.16 -3.89
CA GLU A 299 -3.28 14.03 -2.57
C GLU A 299 -4.07 13.19 -1.58
N GLU A 300 -5.40 13.31 -1.60
CA GLU A 300 -6.31 12.60 -0.69
C GLU A 300 -6.36 11.12 -1.04
N GLU A 301 -6.57 10.80 -2.32
CA GLU A 301 -6.49 9.43 -2.85
C GLU A 301 -5.16 8.78 -2.48
N PHE A 302 -4.05 9.50 -2.70
CA PHE A 302 -2.72 8.98 -2.40
C PHE A 302 -2.55 8.65 -0.91
N LYS A 303 -2.90 9.58 -0.01
CA LYS A 303 -2.80 9.38 1.44
C LYS A 303 -3.63 8.20 1.92
N GLN A 304 -4.84 8.04 1.37
CA GLN A 304 -5.75 6.97 1.71
C GLN A 304 -5.29 5.62 1.16
N TRP A 305 -4.86 5.58 -0.10
CA TRP A 305 -4.63 4.31 -0.81
C TRP A 305 -3.22 3.73 -0.61
N VAL A 306 -2.25 4.51 -0.17
CA VAL A 306 -0.93 3.95 0.25
C VAL A 306 -1.00 3.15 1.55
N VAL A 307 -2.11 3.23 2.29
CA VAL A 307 -2.38 2.33 3.42
C VAL A 307 -2.75 0.96 2.84
N ALA A 308 -1.90 -0.03 3.05
CA ALA A 308 -1.97 -1.35 2.41
C ALA A 308 -3.07 -2.26 3.00
N LYS A 309 -4.22 -1.71 3.34
CA LYS A 309 -5.45 -2.40 3.71
C LYS A 309 -6.62 -1.65 3.10
N TRP A 310 -7.27 -2.27 2.11
CA TRP A 310 -8.39 -1.69 1.39
C TRP A 310 -9.69 -2.42 1.72
N SER A 311 -10.67 -1.68 2.19
CA SER A 311 -12.03 -2.14 2.39
C SER A 311 -12.84 -1.79 1.13
N ILE A 312 -13.08 -2.78 0.28
CA ILE A 312 -13.79 -2.65 -1.00
C ILE A 312 -14.79 -3.79 -1.11
N ALA A 313 -16.06 -3.45 -1.38
CA ALA A 313 -17.08 -4.47 -1.59
C ALA A 313 -16.75 -5.33 -2.83
N PRO A 314 -17.00 -6.66 -2.80
CA PRO A 314 -16.89 -7.50 -3.98
C PRO A 314 -17.82 -7.04 -5.10
N GLU A 315 -17.48 -7.38 -6.35
CA GLU A 315 -18.36 -7.17 -7.49
C GLU A 315 -19.70 -7.91 -7.28
N ARG A 316 -20.81 -7.21 -7.50
CA ARG A 316 -22.16 -7.76 -7.29
C ARG A 316 -22.80 -8.23 -8.60
N ASN A 317 -22.37 -7.68 -9.72
CA ASN A 317 -22.94 -7.92 -11.03
C ASN A 317 -22.26 -9.09 -11.79
N MET A 318 -21.52 -9.95 -11.09
CA MET A 318 -20.83 -11.10 -11.70
C MET A 318 -21.73 -11.98 -12.56
N LYS A 319 -23.00 -12.15 -12.14
CA LYS A 319 -23.98 -12.95 -12.91
C LYS A 319 -24.37 -12.28 -14.24
N GLU A 320 -24.43 -10.97 -14.29
CA GLU A 320 -24.73 -10.20 -15.49
C GLU A 320 -23.61 -10.34 -16.52
N TYR A 321 -22.39 -10.48 -16.06
CA TYR A 321 -21.21 -10.64 -16.91
C TYR A 321 -20.87 -12.12 -17.19
N GLY A 322 -21.66 -13.08 -16.65
CA GLY A 322 -21.44 -14.52 -16.85
C GLY A 322 -20.13 -15.05 -16.25
N HIS A 323 -19.48 -14.31 -15.34
CA HIS A 323 -18.15 -14.66 -14.82
C HIS A 323 -18.21 -15.05 -13.33
N PRO A 324 -17.62 -16.20 -12.92
CA PRO A 324 -17.78 -16.72 -11.56
C PRO A 324 -16.98 -15.96 -10.49
N ALA A 325 -15.90 -15.30 -10.86
CA ALA A 325 -15.00 -14.59 -9.93
C ALA A 325 -14.41 -13.34 -10.58
N MET A 326 -14.82 -12.16 -10.13
CA MET A 326 -14.32 -10.88 -10.61
C MET A 326 -13.87 -10.03 -9.44
N PHE A 327 -12.74 -9.34 -9.58
CA PHE A 327 -12.41 -8.27 -8.66
C PHE A 327 -13.15 -6.97 -9.06
N PRO A 328 -13.46 -6.08 -8.10
CA PRO A 328 -14.23 -4.87 -8.39
C PRO A 328 -13.38 -3.85 -9.14
N GLU A 329 -14.03 -3.03 -9.98
CA GLU A 329 -13.41 -1.95 -10.74
C GLU A 329 -12.65 -0.96 -9.85
N GLN A 330 -13.16 -0.67 -8.65
CA GLN A 330 -12.51 0.21 -7.68
C GLN A 330 -11.12 -0.30 -7.25
N LEU A 331 -10.91 -1.62 -7.19
CA LEU A 331 -9.60 -2.19 -6.89
C LEU A 331 -8.61 -1.87 -8.01
N VAL A 332 -9.03 -2.09 -9.27
CA VAL A 332 -8.20 -1.80 -10.45
C VAL A 332 -7.89 -0.31 -10.56
N GLU A 333 -8.88 0.55 -10.30
CA GLU A 333 -8.68 2.01 -10.29
C GLU A 333 -7.57 2.43 -9.32
N ARG A 334 -7.63 1.96 -8.07
CA ARG A 334 -6.60 2.26 -7.07
C ARG A 334 -5.22 1.76 -7.48
N VAL A 335 -5.15 0.54 -8.02
CA VAL A 335 -3.89 -0.04 -8.51
C VAL A 335 -3.33 0.78 -9.66
N LEU A 336 -4.14 1.14 -10.65
CA LEU A 336 -3.69 1.90 -11.81
C LEU A 336 -3.21 3.30 -11.42
N LYS A 337 -3.96 4.03 -10.61
CA LYS A 337 -3.56 5.38 -10.18
C LYS A 337 -2.31 5.37 -9.28
N LEU A 338 -2.12 4.36 -8.43
CA LEU A 338 -0.93 4.24 -7.56
C LEU A 338 0.33 3.78 -8.30
N PHE A 339 0.19 2.94 -9.34
CA PHE A 339 1.32 2.21 -9.90
C PHE A 339 1.55 2.40 -11.40
N SER A 340 0.72 3.21 -12.07
CA SER A 340 0.88 3.54 -13.49
C SER A 340 0.62 5.02 -13.79
N TYR A 341 1.09 5.48 -14.94
CA TYR A 341 0.82 6.80 -15.49
C TYR A 341 -0.25 6.71 -16.58
N LYS A 342 -0.93 7.83 -16.91
CA LYS A 342 -1.71 7.91 -18.15
C LYS A 342 -0.86 7.51 -19.34
N ASN A 343 -1.46 6.88 -20.35
CA ASN A 343 -0.81 6.36 -21.55
C ASN A 343 0.10 5.14 -21.35
N ASP A 344 0.28 4.65 -20.12
CA ASP A 344 0.94 3.36 -19.88
C ASP A 344 0.14 2.21 -20.52
N VAL A 345 0.81 1.14 -20.89
CA VAL A 345 0.20 -0.08 -21.39
C VAL A 345 -0.09 -1.04 -20.25
N VAL A 346 -1.35 -1.38 -20.08
CA VAL A 346 -1.87 -2.33 -19.09
C VAL A 346 -2.12 -3.67 -19.77
N LEU A 347 -1.60 -4.75 -19.21
CA LEU A 347 -1.87 -6.12 -19.66
C LEU A 347 -2.65 -6.89 -18.58
N ASP A 348 -3.67 -7.62 -19.01
CA ASP A 348 -4.28 -8.69 -18.21
C ASP A 348 -4.24 -9.99 -19.04
N PRO A 349 -3.40 -10.99 -18.67
CA PRO A 349 -3.31 -12.27 -19.38
C PRO A 349 -4.44 -13.25 -19.05
N PHE A 350 -5.32 -12.92 -18.10
CA PHE A 350 -6.53 -13.66 -17.73
C PHE A 350 -7.69 -12.68 -17.63
N ASN A 351 -7.99 -12.00 -18.75
CA ASN A 351 -8.81 -10.79 -18.79
C ASN A 351 -10.27 -11.00 -18.37
N GLY A 352 -10.79 -12.25 -18.46
CA GLY A 352 -12.18 -12.56 -18.14
C GLY A 352 -13.15 -11.59 -18.80
N ALA A 353 -14.14 -11.13 -18.05
CA ALA A 353 -15.13 -10.14 -18.50
C ALA A 353 -14.57 -8.71 -18.66
N GLY A 354 -13.25 -8.50 -18.60
CA GLY A 354 -12.59 -7.25 -19.00
C GLY A 354 -12.49 -6.15 -17.93
N THR A 355 -12.59 -6.45 -16.66
CA THR A 355 -12.54 -5.42 -15.61
C THR A 355 -11.28 -4.56 -15.67
N THR A 356 -10.11 -5.20 -15.82
CA THR A 356 -8.83 -4.50 -15.94
C THR A 356 -8.79 -3.58 -17.15
N THR A 357 -9.22 -4.06 -18.31
CA THR A 357 -9.12 -3.33 -19.58
C THR A 357 -10.15 -2.20 -19.69
N VAL A 358 -11.35 -2.36 -19.14
CA VAL A 358 -12.38 -1.31 -19.06
C VAL A 358 -11.89 -0.15 -18.18
N VAL A 359 -11.38 -0.44 -16.99
CA VAL A 359 -10.87 0.60 -16.08
C VAL A 359 -9.60 1.26 -16.66
N ALA A 360 -8.74 0.50 -17.33
CA ALA A 360 -7.57 1.05 -18.02
C ALA A 360 -7.98 2.08 -19.07
N LYS A 361 -8.99 1.78 -19.90
CA LYS A 361 -9.54 2.69 -20.89
C LYS A 361 -10.14 3.95 -20.25
N ARG A 362 -10.98 3.79 -19.23
CA ARG A 362 -11.62 4.89 -18.47
C ARG A 362 -10.58 5.87 -17.91
N LEU A 363 -9.45 5.34 -17.45
CA LEU A 363 -8.37 6.12 -16.86
C LEU A 363 -7.30 6.55 -17.88
N HIS A 364 -7.60 6.50 -19.17
CA HIS A 364 -6.68 6.89 -20.25
C HIS A 364 -5.36 6.12 -20.27
N ARG A 365 -5.39 4.80 -19.96
CA ARG A 365 -4.31 3.88 -20.21
C ARG A 365 -4.61 3.10 -21.49
N ARG A 366 -3.55 2.70 -22.19
CA ARG A 366 -3.65 1.71 -23.28
C ARG A 366 -3.76 0.33 -22.66
N TYR A 367 -4.40 -0.60 -23.33
CA TYR A 367 -4.64 -1.93 -22.77
C TYR A 367 -4.42 -3.04 -23.78
N LEU A 368 -4.15 -4.23 -23.24
CA LEU A 368 -4.18 -5.51 -23.92
C LEU A 368 -4.78 -6.53 -22.95
N GLY A 369 -5.92 -7.11 -23.31
CA GLY A 369 -6.56 -8.20 -22.56
C GLY A 369 -6.46 -9.49 -23.38
N ILE A 370 -6.10 -10.59 -22.75
CA ILE A 370 -6.05 -11.91 -23.38
C ILE A 370 -6.92 -12.85 -22.54
N ASP A 371 -7.77 -13.60 -23.21
CA ASP A 371 -8.55 -14.67 -22.60
C ASP A 371 -8.78 -15.80 -23.57
N ILE A 372 -8.87 -17.03 -23.08
CA ILE A 372 -9.13 -18.21 -23.90
C ILE A 372 -10.62 -18.37 -24.25
N SER A 373 -11.51 -17.83 -23.40
CA SER A 373 -12.95 -17.91 -23.59
C SER A 373 -13.44 -16.86 -24.56
N ARG A 374 -14.09 -17.28 -25.63
CA ARG A 374 -14.74 -16.41 -26.60
C ARG A 374 -15.87 -15.58 -25.93
N GLU A 375 -16.65 -16.19 -25.07
CA GLU A 375 -17.75 -15.55 -24.37
C GLU A 375 -17.24 -14.40 -23.47
N TYR A 376 -16.15 -14.61 -22.74
CA TYR A 376 -15.55 -13.56 -21.93
C TYR A 376 -14.95 -12.45 -22.79
N CYS A 377 -14.30 -12.77 -23.88
CA CYS A 377 -13.81 -11.78 -24.84
C CYS A 377 -14.94 -10.91 -25.40
N ASP A 378 -16.04 -11.52 -25.80
CA ASP A 378 -17.21 -10.80 -26.34
C ASP A 378 -17.86 -9.93 -25.26
N THR A 379 -17.94 -10.39 -24.01
CA THR A 379 -18.41 -9.61 -22.86
C THR A 379 -17.50 -8.41 -22.60
N ALA A 380 -16.18 -8.61 -22.60
CA ALA A 380 -15.20 -7.54 -22.43
C ALA A 380 -15.31 -6.48 -23.51
N LEU A 381 -15.50 -6.88 -24.78
CA LEU A 381 -15.70 -5.97 -25.92
C LEU A 381 -16.95 -5.12 -25.75
N LYS A 382 -18.10 -5.71 -25.39
CA LYS A 382 -19.36 -5.00 -25.13
C LYS A 382 -19.19 -3.96 -24.00
N ARG A 383 -18.51 -4.31 -22.93
CA ARG A 383 -18.22 -3.38 -21.82
C ARG A 383 -17.32 -2.22 -22.26
N LEU A 384 -16.32 -2.49 -23.10
CA LEU A 384 -15.45 -1.46 -23.67
C LEU A 384 -16.20 -0.51 -24.63
N GLU A 385 -17.17 -1.01 -25.40
CA GLU A 385 -18.05 -0.20 -26.25
C GLU A 385 -18.91 0.73 -25.42
N ALA A 386 -19.59 0.21 -24.39
CA ALA A 386 -20.40 0.99 -23.47
C ALA A 386 -19.60 2.10 -22.76
N GLU A 387 -18.34 1.79 -22.35
CA GLU A 387 -17.45 2.79 -21.77
C GLU A 387 -17.10 3.90 -22.77
N THR A 388 -16.96 3.58 -24.06
CA THR A 388 -16.71 4.57 -25.13
C THR A 388 -17.89 5.54 -25.30
N GLU A 389 -19.10 5.03 -25.22
CA GLU A 389 -20.32 5.85 -25.35
C GLU A 389 -20.45 6.80 -24.17
N GLN A 390 -20.18 6.33 -22.94
CA GLN A 390 -20.18 7.17 -21.74
C GLN A 390 -19.14 8.30 -21.84
N LEU A 391 -17.90 7.99 -22.28
CA LEU A 391 -16.85 9.00 -22.42
C LEU A 391 -17.11 10.04 -23.53
N ARG A 392 -18.03 9.79 -24.46
CA ARG A 392 -18.46 10.74 -25.50
C ARG A 392 -19.53 11.71 -25.01
N LEU A 393 -20.19 11.41 -23.90
CA LEU A 393 -21.26 12.24 -23.33
C LEU A 393 -20.74 13.32 -22.38
N PHE A 394 -19.47 13.27 -22.04
CA PHE A 394 -18.74 14.24 -21.20
C PHE A 394 -17.60 14.88 -21.98
#